data_49962d06c55e456ccb0da94d48356667
#
_entry.id   49962d06c55e456ccb0da94d48356667
#
_cell.length_a   1.000
_cell.length_b   1.000
_cell.length_c   1.000
_cell.angle_alpha   90.00
_cell.angle_beta   90.00
_cell.angle_gamma   90.00
#
_symmetry.space_group_name_H-M   'P 1'
#
loop_
_entity.id
_entity.type
_entity.pdbx_description
1 polymer ?
#
loop_
_entity_poly.entity_id
_entity_poly.type
_entity_poly.pdbx_seq_one_letter_code
_entity_poly.pdbx_strand_id
1 'polypeptide(L)'
;MRTRIFQIVQIAQKDDRASRLYDIFLVAVAFASIVPLMFHVDRLPSAWQFAFTALDFVTVYILFFDYLLRWITHDIKEGRGGDWKAFVKYPFTVTALIDLAAILPSLGVLPASFMFLRALRVVRIMRYSRRLAVIVNTFASERRTLTLALVLVGLYVFMVALLMFCNEPNTFDTFIDALYWAAVTLTT
;
A
#
# COMPACT_ATOMS: atom_id res chain seq x y z
N MET A 1 -29.76 -1.94 -9.83
CA MET A 1 -28.64 -2.84 -9.56
C MET A 1 -27.36 -2.08 -9.17
N ARG A 2 -26.88 -1.10 -9.95
CA ARG A 2 -25.63 -0.34 -9.68
C ARG A 2 -25.60 0.33 -8.29
N THR A 3 -26.70 0.91 -7.83
CA THR A 3 -26.83 1.52 -6.49
C THR A 3 -26.69 0.53 -5.33
N ARG A 4 -27.16 -0.69 -5.47
CA ARG A 4 -26.99 -1.76 -4.48
C ARG A 4 -25.53 -2.23 -4.41
N ILE A 5 -24.88 -2.41 -5.58
CA ILE A 5 -23.45 -2.76 -5.66
C ILE A 5 -22.62 -1.64 -5.03
N PHE A 6 -22.94 -0.38 -5.30
CA PHE A 6 -22.29 0.78 -4.70
C PHE A 6 -22.38 0.77 -3.17
N GLN A 7 -23.57 0.48 -2.60
CA GLN A 7 -23.77 0.41 -1.14
C GLN A 7 -22.96 -0.71 -0.49
N ILE A 8 -22.76 -1.85 -1.17
CA ILE A 8 -21.99 -2.99 -0.65
C ILE A 8 -20.49 -2.73 -0.75
N VAL A 9 -20.01 -2.15 -1.86
CA VAL A 9 -18.60 -1.95 -2.17
C VAL A 9 -18.03 -0.70 -1.47
N GLN A 10 -18.86 0.26 -1.09
CA GLN A 10 -18.45 1.40 -0.28
C GLN A 10 -18.30 0.99 1.18
N ILE A 11 -17.30 1.58 1.89
CA ILE A 11 -17.03 1.30 3.32
C ILE A 11 -18.34 1.29 4.10
N ALA A 12 -18.62 0.19 4.80
CA ALA A 12 -19.89 -0.08 5.48
C ALA A 12 -20.38 1.11 6.31
N GLN A 13 -21.55 1.63 5.98
CA GLN A 13 -22.32 2.46 6.90
C GLN A 13 -22.87 1.58 8.03
N LYS A 14 -23.04 2.15 9.23
CA LYS A 14 -23.22 1.45 10.52
C LYS A 14 -24.21 0.28 10.59
N ASP A 15 -25.11 0.08 9.60
CA ASP A 15 -26.24 -0.86 9.70
C ASP A 15 -26.31 -1.96 8.62
N ASP A 16 -25.42 -1.99 7.62
CA ASP A 16 -25.50 -3.02 6.59
C ASP A 16 -24.56 -4.20 6.85
N ARG A 17 -25.15 -5.37 7.23
CA ARG A 17 -24.42 -6.61 7.50
C ARG A 17 -23.68 -7.13 6.26
N ALA A 18 -24.28 -6.95 5.06
CA ALA A 18 -23.68 -7.41 3.81
C ALA A 18 -22.40 -6.64 3.48
N SER A 19 -22.41 -5.32 3.61
CA SER A 19 -21.24 -4.48 3.41
C SER A 19 -20.13 -4.79 4.42
N ARG A 20 -20.48 -5.06 5.69
CA ARG A 20 -19.51 -5.45 6.73
C ARG A 20 -18.86 -6.80 6.43
N LEU A 21 -19.64 -7.80 6.01
CA LEU A 21 -19.10 -9.11 5.60
C LEU A 21 -18.18 -8.99 4.39
N TYR A 22 -18.56 -8.18 3.42
CA TYR A 22 -17.73 -7.90 2.25
C TYR A 22 -16.40 -7.25 2.62
N ASP A 23 -16.40 -6.24 3.49
CA ASP A 23 -15.18 -5.60 3.97
C ASP A 23 -14.27 -6.59 4.73
N ILE A 24 -14.85 -7.43 5.61
CA ILE A 24 -14.08 -8.46 6.34
C ILE A 24 -13.50 -9.48 5.36
N PHE A 25 -14.27 -9.92 4.38
CA PHE A 25 -13.81 -10.85 3.34
C PHE A 25 -12.63 -10.26 2.57
N LEU A 26 -12.72 -9.00 2.12
CA LEU A 26 -11.64 -8.34 1.39
C LEU A 26 -10.39 -8.14 2.25
N VAL A 27 -10.57 -7.83 3.54
CA VAL A 27 -9.45 -7.77 4.50
C VAL A 27 -8.78 -9.14 4.60
N ALA A 28 -9.55 -10.22 4.76
CA ALA A 28 -9.01 -11.58 4.82
C ALA A 28 -8.26 -11.97 3.54
N VAL A 29 -8.82 -11.64 2.37
CA VAL A 29 -8.17 -11.86 1.07
C VAL A 29 -6.88 -11.04 0.95
N ALA A 30 -6.88 -9.79 1.39
CA ALA A 30 -5.69 -8.93 1.40
C ALA A 30 -4.59 -9.50 2.31
N PHE A 31 -4.94 -9.99 3.50
CA PHE A 31 -3.99 -10.70 4.37
C PHE A 31 -3.47 -11.98 3.73
N ALA A 32 -4.35 -12.80 3.16
CA ALA A 32 -3.96 -14.03 2.46
C ALA A 32 -2.99 -13.75 1.30
N SER A 33 -3.14 -12.62 0.59
CA SER A 33 -2.26 -12.24 -0.51
C SER A 33 -0.83 -11.84 -0.06
N ILE A 34 -0.62 -11.56 1.23
CA ILE A 34 0.69 -11.24 1.79
C ILE A 34 1.47 -12.51 2.14
N VAL A 35 0.76 -13.60 2.47
CA VAL A 35 1.39 -14.85 2.91
C VAL A 35 2.46 -15.36 1.92
N PRO A 36 2.23 -15.43 0.60
CA PRO A 36 3.26 -15.85 -0.34
C PRO A 36 4.50 -14.94 -0.38
N LEU A 37 4.35 -13.65 0.00
CA LEU A 37 5.48 -12.70 0.02
C LEU A 37 6.44 -12.94 1.20
N MET A 38 5.98 -13.61 2.27
CA MET A 38 6.79 -13.92 3.44
C MET A 38 7.71 -15.13 3.21
N PHE A 39 7.49 -15.88 2.14
CA PHE A 39 8.26 -17.09 1.84
C PHE A 39 9.02 -16.95 0.52
N HIS A 40 10.22 -17.51 0.46
CA HIS A 40 10.92 -17.70 -0.79
C HIS A 40 10.33 -18.94 -1.49
N VAL A 41 9.24 -18.71 -2.23
CA VAL A 41 8.44 -19.78 -2.85
C VAL A 41 9.31 -20.72 -3.70
N ASP A 42 10.33 -20.18 -4.38
CA ASP A 42 11.25 -20.96 -5.22
C ASP A 42 12.07 -22.02 -4.47
N ARG A 43 12.20 -21.89 -3.14
CA ARG A 43 12.95 -22.81 -2.27
C ARG A 43 12.08 -23.89 -1.62
N LEU A 44 10.76 -23.86 -1.81
CA LEU A 44 9.83 -24.78 -1.20
C LEU A 44 9.65 -26.04 -2.04
N PRO A 45 9.19 -27.17 -1.46
CA PRO A 45 8.77 -28.35 -2.21
C PRO A 45 7.68 -28.00 -3.25
N SER A 46 7.66 -28.72 -4.37
CA SER A 46 6.78 -28.44 -5.52
C SER A 46 5.30 -28.32 -5.17
N ALA A 47 4.81 -29.12 -4.22
CA ALA A 47 3.42 -29.04 -3.74
C ALA A 47 3.08 -27.68 -3.08
N TRP A 48 4.01 -27.16 -2.28
CA TRP A 48 3.84 -25.84 -1.64
C TRP A 48 4.01 -24.70 -2.64
N GLN A 49 4.94 -24.83 -3.60
CA GLN A 49 5.09 -23.85 -4.68
C GLN A 49 3.77 -23.67 -5.44
N PHE A 50 3.14 -24.80 -5.82
CA PHE A 50 1.84 -24.78 -6.50
C PHE A 50 0.76 -24.13 -5.64
N ALA A 51 0.67 -24.49 -4.35
CA ALA A 51 -0.32 -23.96 -3.43
C ALA A 51 -0.19 -22.43 -3.23
N PHE A 52 1.04 -21.93 -3.02
CA PHE A 52 1.28 -20.49 -2.85
C PHE A 52 1.07 -19.70 -4.15
N THR A 53 1.45 -20.29 -5.29
CA THR A 53 1.20 -19.66 -6.59
C THR A 53 -0.30 -19.59 -6.89
N ALA A 54 -1.03 -20.66 -6.63
CA ALA A 54 -2.48 -20.69 -6.78
C ALA A 54 -3.17 -19.68 -5.84
N LEU A 55 -2.73 -19.60 -4.58
CA LEU A 55 -3.23 -18.62 -3.61
C LEU A 55 -2.98 -17.18 -4.11
N ASP A 56 -1.79 -16.89 -4.64
CA ASP A 56 -1.46 -15.57 -5.19
C ASP A 56 -2.38 -15.23 -6.35
N PHE A 57 -2.56 -16.12 -7.30
CA PHE A 57 -3.48 -15.93 -8.44
C PHE A 57 -4.92 -15.67 -7.97
N VAL A 58 -5.47 -16.54 -7.12
CA VAL A 58 -6.86 -16.40 -6.64
C VAL A 58 -7.08 -15.08 -5.93
N THR A 59 -6.18 -14.73 -5.00
CA THR A 59 -6.30 -13.47 -4.25
C THR A 59 -6.17 -12.25 -5.15
N VAL A 60 -5.26 -12.27 -6.13
CA VAL A 60 -5.08 -11.18 -7.10
C VAL A 60 -6.33 -11.00 -7.97
N TYR A 61 -6.93 -12.10 -8.46
CA TYR A 61 -8.16 -12.01 -9.26
C TYR A 61 -9.34 -11.45 -8.45
N ILE A 62 -9.51 -11.87 -7.19
CA ILE A 62 -10.55 -11.31 -6.30
C ILE A 62 -10.34 -9.81 -6.11
N LEU A 63 -9.10 -9.39 -5.84
CA LEU A 63 -8.76 -7.99 -5.62
C LEU A 63 -8.88 -7.15 -6.90
N PHE A 64 -8.58 -7.74 -8.06
CA PHE A 64 -8.79 -7.10 -9.36
C PHE A 64 -10.28 -6.91 -9.64
N PHE A 65 -11.11 -7.90 -9.32
CA PHE A 65 -12.56 -7.79 -9.46
C PHE A 65 -13.16 -6.70 -8.54
N ASP A 66 -12.70 -6.61 -7.27
CA ASP A 66 -13.05 -5.50 -6.38
C ASP A 66 -12.66 -4.14 -6.97
N TYR A 67 -11.46 -4.04 -7.55
CA TYR A 67 -11.02 -2.84 -8.23
C TYR A 67 -11.96 -2.43 -9.38
N LEU A 68 -12.36 -3.39 -10.22
CA LEU A 68 -13.30 -3.14 -11.31
C LEU A 68 -14.68 -2.69 -10.80
N LEU A 69 -15.20 -3.32 -9.74
CA LEU A 69 -16.48 -2.94 -9.14
C LEU A 69 -16.43 -1.49 -8.62
N ARG A 70 -15.34 -1.09 -7.99
CA ARG A 70 -15.13 0.29 -7.52
C ARG A 70 -14.98 1.27 -8.66
N TRP A 71 -14.33 0.87 -9.74
CA TRP A 71 -14.21 1.69 -10.94
C TRP A 71 -15.58 1.98 -11.56
N ILE A 72 -16.41 0.94 -11.74
CA ILE A 72 -17.76 1.06 -12.34
C ILE A 72 -18.72 1.86 -11.44
N THR A 73 -18.48 1.91 -10.13
CA THR A 73 -19.36 2.58 -9.17
C THR A 73 -18.87 3.97 -8.75
N HIS A 74 -17.73 4.42 -9.26
CA HIS A 74 -17.12 5.69 -8.84
C HIS A 74 -17.95 6.92 -9.21
N ASP A 75 -18.65 6.87 -10.34
CA ASP A 75 -19.55 7.93 -10.81
C ASP A 75 -20.69 8.22 -9.81
N ILE A 76 -21.19 7.18 -9.14
CA ILE A 76 -22.26 7.32 -8.14
C ILE A 76 -21.72 8.00 -6.86
N LYS A 77 -20.44 7.78 -6.51
CA LYS A 77 -19.80 8.38 -5.35
C LYS A 77 -19.66 9.91 -5.47
N GLU A 78 -19.38 10.43 -6.66
CA GLU A 78 -19.29 11.88 -6.92
C GLU A 78 -20.65 12.56 -7.09
N GLY A 79 -21.78 11.84 -6.95
CA GLY A 79 -23.13 12.38 -7.10
C GLY A 79 -23.47 12.81 -8.52
N ARG A 80 -22.65 12.42 -9.50
CA ARG A 80 -22.79 12.75 -10.93
C ARG A 80 -23.04 11.47 -11.73
N GLY A 81 -24.14 10.77 -11.43
CA GLY A 81 -24.48 9.53 -12.12
C GLY A 81 -24.45 9.70 -13.63
N GLY A 82 -23.51 8.99 -14.31
CA GLY A 82 -23.38 8.99 -15.78
C GLY A 82 -22.32 9.94 -16.34
N ASP A 83 -21.48 10.58 -15.52
CA ASP A 83 -20.42 11.46 -16.02
C ASP A 83 -19.18 10.63 -16.42
N TRP A 84 -18.91 10.58 -17.74
CA TRP A 84 -17.72 9.93 -18.31
C TRP A 84 -16.40 10.43 -17.72
N LYS A 85 -16.35 11.71 -17.31
CA LYS A 85 -15.15 12.32 -16.69
C LYS A 85 -14.81 11.69 -15.35
N ALA A 86 -15.82 11.35 -14.53
CA ALA A 86 -15.62 10.67 -13.26
C ALA A 86 -15.04 9.26 -13.45
N PHE A 87 -15.51 8.55 -14.50
CA PHE A 87 -15.00 7.23 -14.86
C PHE A 87 -13.53 7.24 -15.30
N VAL A 88 -13.13 8.20 -16.13
CA VAL A 88 -11.73 8.33 -16.59
C VAL A 88 -10.81 8.81 -15.45
N LYS A 89 -11.31 9.60 -14.51
CA LYS A 89 -10.53 10.14 -13.39
C LYS A 89 -10.19 9.08 -12.33
N TYR A 90 -10.99 8.04 -12.16
CA TYR A 90 -10.80 7.04 -11.11
C TYR A 90 -9.43 6.34 -11.13
N PRO A 91 -8.92 5.83 -12.27
CA PRO A 91 -7.61 5.17 -12.33
C PRO A 91 -6.45 6.05 -11.89
N PHE A 92 -6.60 7.38 -11.98
CA PHE A 92 -5.58 8.37 -11.58
C PHE A 92 -5.73 8.82 -10.12
N THR A 93 -6.68 8.30 -9.37
CA THR A 93 -6.76 8.55 -7.93
C THR A 93 -5.65 7.79 -7.21
N VAL A 94 -5.08 8.38 -6.15
CA VAL A 94 -3.99 7.77 -5.37
C VAL A 94 -4.35 6.36 -4.90
N THR A 95 -5.58 6.17 -4.44
CA THR A 95 -6.06 4.87 -3.97
C THR A 95 -6.14 3.84 -5.09
N ALA A 96 -6.62 4.22 -6.28
CA ALA A 96 -6.71 3.35 -7.44
C ALA A 96 -5.32 3.01 -8.01
N LEU A 97 -4.38 3.96 -8.00
CA LEU A 97 -2.99 3.74 -8.40
C LEU A 97 -2.28 2.74 -7.48
N ILE A 98 -2.46 2.85 -6.16
CA ILE A 98 -1.90 1.90 -5.20
C ILE A 98 -2.49 0.49 -5.43
N ASP A 99 -3.81 0.39 -5.62
CA ASP A 99 -4.46 -0.89 -5.91
C ASP A 99 -3.93 -1.50 -7.22
N LEU A 100 -3.80 -0.70 -8.26
CA LEU A 100 -3.31 -1.13 -9.57
C LEU A 100 -1.83 -1.54 -9.49
N ALA A 101 -0.98 -0.73 -8.85
CA ALA A 101 0.43 -1.03 -8.67
C ALA A 101 0.68 -2.33 -7.88
N ALA A 102 -0.20 -2.64 -6.92
CA ALA A 102 -0.13 -3.89 -6.15
C ALA A 102 -0.55 -5.13 -6.96
N ILE A 103 -1.43 -4.97 -7.95
CA ILE A 103 -1.99 -6.05 -8.77
C ILE A 103 -1.12 -6.35 -9.99
N LEU A 104 -0.63 -5.32 -10.70
CA LEU A 104 0.09 -5.43 -11.97
C LEU A 104 1.27 -6.41 -11.97
N PRO A 105 2.15 -6.44 -10.94
CA PRO A 105 3.28 -7.36 -10.93
C PRO A 105 2.86 -8.83 -10.89
N SER A 106 1.71 -9.12 -10.29
CA SER A 106 1.21 -10.49 -10.16
C SER A 106 0.48 -10.98 -11.40
N LEU A 107 0.04 -10.06 -12.26
CA LEU A 107 -0.52 -10.40 -13.56
C LEU A 107 0.57 -10.66 -14.63
N GLY A 108 1.86 -10.56 -14.26
CA GLY A 108 2.98 -10.77 -15.19
C GLY A 108 3.13 -9.66 -16.25
N VAL A 109 2.45 -8.53 -16.09
CA VAL A 109 2.50 -7.40 -17.02
C VAL A 109 3.79 -6.59 -16.89
N LEU A 110 4.40 -6.63 -15.68
CA LEU A 110 5.60 -5.84 -15.36
C LEU A 110 6.86 -6.71 -15.33
N PRO A 111 8.02 -6.15 -15.75
CA PRO A 111 9.31 -6.80 -15.58
C PRO A 111 9.61 -7.17 -14.13
N ALA A 112 10.50 -8.17 -13.93
CA ALA A 112 10.90 -8.66 -12.60
C ALA A 112 11.42 -7.55 -11.65
N SER A 113 12.02 -6.50 -12.20
CA SER A 113 12.51 -5.33 -11.44
C SER A 113 11.41 -4.64 -10.63
N PHE A 114 10.14 -4.74 -11.05
CA PHE A 114 9.00 -4.12 -10.36
C PHE A 114 8.29 -5.05 -9.38
N MET A 115 8.85 -6.24 -9.09
CA MET A 115 8.24 -7.17 -8.13
C MET A 115 8.12 -6.61 -6.72
N PHE A 116 8.94 -5.62 -6.33
CA PHE A 116 8.82 -4.92 -5.05
C PHE A 116 7.45 -4.21 -4.88
N LEU A 117 6.77 -3.85 -5.97
CA LEU A 117 5.43 -3.26 -5.91
C LEU A 117 4.38 -4.22 -5.30
N ARG A 118 4.66 -5.54 -5.27
CA ARG A 118 3.82 -6.50 -4.55
C ARG A 118 3.70 -6.14 -3.06
N ALA A 119 4.72 -5.51 -2.47
CA ALA A 119 4.67 -5.03 -1.09
C ALA A 119 3.59 -3.96 -0.86
N LEU A 120 3.16 -3.24 -1.88
CA LEU A 120 2.05 -2.27 -1.79
C LEU A 120 0.71 -2.94 -1.44
N ARG A 121 0.61 -4.27 -1.53
CA ARG A 121 -0.56 -5.03 -1.03
C ARG A 121 -0.81 -4.77 0.46
N VAL A 122 0.26 -4.57 1.24
CA VAL A 122 0.16 -4.23 2.67
C VAL A 122 -0.57 -2.91 2.87
N VAL A 123 -0.28 -1.90 2.03
CA VAL A 123 -0.92 -0.58 2.08
C VAL A 123 -2.42 -0.68 1.79
N ARG A 124 -2.83 -1.66 0.98
CA ARG A 124 -4.24 -1.91 0.67
C ARG A 124 -5.08 -2.25 1.90
N ILE A 125 -4.52 -2.94 2.91
CA ILE A 125 -5.22 -3.27 4.16
C ILE A 125 -5.69 -1.98 4.86
N MET A 126 -4.90 -0.91 4.78
CA MET A 126 -5.24 0.38 5.38
C MET A 126 -6.55 0.96 4.86
N ARG A 127 -6.93 0.62 3.63
CA ARG A 127 -8.16 1.08 2.99
C ARG A 127 -9.43 0.47 3.61
N TYR A 128 -9.37 -0.79 4.05
CA TYR A 128 -10.53 -1.52 4.58
C TYR A 128 -10.72 -1.32 6.07
N SER A 129 -9.72 -0.83 6.78
CA SER A 129 -9.80 -0.59 8.22
C SER A 129 -10.15 0.87 8.52
N ARG A 130 -11.35 1.11 9.09
CA ARG A 130 -11.74 2.45 9.55
C ARG A 130 -10.76 3.03 10.57
N ARG A 131 -10.19 2.20 11.42
CA ARG A 131 -9.23 2.64 12.45
C ARG A 131 -7.94 3.13 11.81
N LEU A 132 -7.44 2.41 10.80
CA LEU A 132 -6.26 2.83 10.04
C LEU A 132 -6.55 4.07 9.19
N ALA A 133 -7.74 4.19 8.61
CA ALA A 133 -8.14 5.39 7.88
C ALA A 133 -8.16 6.65 8.79
N VAL A 134 -8.59 6.51 10.05
CA VAL A 134 -8.51 7.62 11.02
C VAL A 134 -7.06 8.00 11.30
N ILE A 135 -6.18 7.03 11.51
CA ILE A 135 -4.75 7.26 11.72
C ILE A 135 -4.15 8.00 10.51
N VAL A 136 -4.38 7.51 9.29
CA VAL A 136 -3.88 8.15 8.06
C VAL A 136 -4.42 9.58 7.92
N ASN A 137 -5.70 9.80 8.20
CA ASN A 137 -6.28 11.14 8.15
C ASN A 137 -5.70 12.08 9.22
N THR A 138 -5.41 11.57 10.41
CA THR A 138 -4.73 12.35 11.48
C THR A 138 -3.31 12.72 11.03
N PHE A 139 -2.56 11.78 10.46
CA PHE A 139 -1.25 12.09 9.88
C PHE A 139 -1.36 13.11 8.73
N ALA A 140 -2.38 13.00 7.90
CA ALA A 140 -2.61 13.94 6.80
C ALA A 140 -3.00 15.35 7.29
N SER A 141 -3.75 15.45 8.39
CA SER A 141 -4.10 16.77 9.00
C SER A 141 -2.89 17.45 9.62
N GLU A 142 -2.01 16.67 10.28
CA GLU A 142 -0.80 17.16 10.96
C GLU A 142 0.45 17.15 10.07
N ARG A 143 0.28 17.01 8.75
CA ARG A 143 1.38 16.89 7.79
C ARG A 143 2.45 17.96 7.93
N ARG A 144 2.07 19.20 8.26
CA ARG A 144 3.02 20.33 8.41
C ARG A 144 3.95 20.10 9.60
N THR A 145 3.40 19.73 10.75
CA THR A 145 4.17 19.45 11.98
C THR A 145 5.09 18.24 11.77
N LEU A 146 4.56 17.18 11.15
CA LEU A 146 5.34 15.97 10.84
C LEU A 146 6.46 16.24 9.83
N THR A 147 6.20 17.05 8.79
CA THR A 147 7.24 17.42 7.82
C THR A 147 8.32 18.26 8.48
N LEU A 148 7.96 19.23 9.34
CA LEU A 148 8.94 20.01 10.09
C LEU A 148 9.79 19.13 11.01
N ALA A 149 9.17 18.18 11.73
CA ALA A 149 9.90 17.23 12.57
C ALA A 149 10.87 16.37 11.74
N LEU A 150 10.44 15.86 10.61
CA LEU A 150 11.27 15.04 9.71
C LEU A 150 12.44 15.86 9.15
N VAL A 151 12.22 17.10 8.75
CA VAL A 151 13.28 18.01 8.27
C VAL A 151 14.30 18.31 9.39
N LEU A 152 13.84 18.56 10.62
CA LEU A 152 14.73 18.81 11.76
C LEU A 152 15.57 17.58 12.09
N VAL A 153 14.97 16.38 12.11
CA VAL A 153 15.69 15.12 12.32
C VAL A 153 16.70 14.87 11.20
N GLY A 154 16.29 15.07 9.94
CA GLY A 154 17.19 14.94 8.80
C GLY A 154 18.38 15.91 8.86
N LEU A 155 18.13 17.15 9.23
CA LEU A 155 19.17 18.16 9.42
C LEU A 155 20.12 17.77 10.56
N TYR A 156 19.59 17.27 11.67
CA TYR A 156 20.38 16.78 12.79
C TYR A 156 21.29 15.62 12.37
N VAL A 157 20.74 14.59 11.69
CA VAL A 157 21.53 13.46 11.20
C VAL A 157 22.62 13.93 10.23
N PHE A 158 22.29 14.84 9.32
CA PHE A 158 23.25 15.41 8.38
C PHE A 158 24.39 16.15 9.09
N MET A 159 24.07 16.98 10.08
CA MET A 159 25.08 17.70 10.87
C MET A 159 25.99 16.75 11.65
N VAL A 160 25.43 15.72 12.30
CA VAL A 160 26.21 14.71 13.03
C VAL A 160 27.11 13.93 12.07
N ALA A 161 26.60 13.50 10.92
CA ALA A 161 27.38 12.82 9.89
C ALA A 161 28.55 13.67 9.39
N LEU A 162 28.30 14.97 9.16
CA LEU A 162 29.33 15.92 8.71
C LEU A 162 30.44 16.14 9.77
N LEU A 163 30.03 16.31 11.03
CA LEU A 163 30.96 16.42 12.14
C LEU A 163 31.84 15.17 12.28
N MET A 164 31.26 13.98 12.24
CA MET A 164 32.02 12.73 12.36
C MET A 164 32.91 12.50 11.16
N PHE A 165 32.45 12.76 9.93
CA PHE A 165 33.28 12.64 8.73
C PHE A 165 34.48 13.59 8.73
N CYS A 166 34.30 14.82 9.24
CA CYS A 166 35.39 15.79 9.33
C CYS A 166 36.37 15.50 10.45
N ASN A 167 35.90 14.97 11.59
CA ASN A 167 36.77 14.74 12.76
C ASN A 167 37.49 13.37 12.73
N GLU A 168 36.90 12.39 12.04
CA GLU A 168 37.46 11.02 11.97
C GLU A 168 37.65 10.56 10.52
N PRO A 169 38.58 11.14 9.75
CA PRO A 169 38.75 10.85 8.34
C PRO A 169 39.20 9.41 8.04
N ASN A 170 39.70 8.67 9.06
CA ASN A 170 40.15 7.29 8.90
C ASN A 170 39.05 6.25 9.22
N THR A 171 37.90 6.67 9.71
CA THR A 171 36.80 5.77 10.11
C THR A 171 35.79 5.56 9.02
N PHE A 172 35.62 6.55 8.14
CA PHE A 172 34.60 6.51 7.07
C PHE A 172 35.26 6.72 5.72
N ASP A 173 35.09 5.79 4.80
CA ASP A 173 35.61 5.88 3.44
C ASP A 173 34.83 6.94 2.62
N THR A 174 33.52 7.08 2.87
CA THR A 174 32.67 8.05 2.19
C THR A 174 31.77 8.80 3.19
N PHE A 175 31.31 10.00 2.77
CA PHE A 175 30.31 10.75 3.55
C PHE A 175 29.00 9.96 3.73
N ILE A 176 28.64 9.09 2.76
CA ILE A 176 27.45 8.24 2.82
C ILE A 176 27.56 7.24 3.96
N ASP A 177 28.75 6.69 4.24
CA ASP A 177 28.98 5.77 5.35
C ASP A 177 28.79 6.47 6.70
N ALA A 178 29.30 7.71 6.83
CA ALA A 178 29.07 8.54 8.00
C ALA A 178 27.59 8.88 8.19
N LEU A 179 26.87 9.15 7.11
CA LEU A 179 25.43 9.42 7.13
C LEU A 179 24.63 8.19 7.55
N TYR A 180 24.99 7.03 7.02
CA TYR A 180 24.39 5.75 7.41
C TYR A 180 24.64 5.47 8.91
N TRP A 181 25.88 5.65 9.38
CA TRP A 181 26.22 5.49 10.79
C TRP A 181 25.42 6.42 11.70
N ALA A 182 25.31 7.70 11.35
CA ALA A 182 24.55 8.68 12.12
C ALA A 182 23.05 8.33 12.17
N ALA A 183 22.48 7.87 11.05
CA ALA A 183 21.07 7.44 10.97
C ALA A 183 20.82 6.19 11.84
N VAL A 184 21.71 5.19 11.78
CA VAL A 184 21.61 3.98 12.62
C VAL A 184 21.73 4.33 14.09
N THR A 185 22.71 5.17 14.48
CA THR A 185 22.92 5.58 15.86
C THR A 185 21.74 6.34 16.45
N LEU A 186 21.02 7.12 15.63
CA LEU A 186 19.82 7.83 16.07
C LEU A 186 18.64 6.86 16.32
N THR A 187 18.57 5.76 15.57
CA THR A 187 17.42 4.85 15.60
C THR A 187 17.60 3.65 16.54
N THR A 188 18.80 3.38 16.99
CA THR A 188 19.15 2.32 17.95
C THR A 188 19.51 2.87 19.32
#